data_94b3eff56ad6a53506928eedbeb09ca8
#
_entry.id   94b3eff56ad6a53506928eedbeb09ca8
#
_cell.length_a   1.000
_cell.length_b   1.000
_cell.length_c   1.000
_cell.angle_alpha   90.00
_cell.angle_beta   90.00
_cell.angle_gamma   90.00
#
_symmetry.space_group_name_H-M   'P 1'
#
loop_
_entity.id
_entity.type
_entity.pdbx_description
1 polymer ?
#
loop_
_entity_poly.entity_id
_entity_poly.type
_entity_poly.pdbx_seq_one_letter_code
_entity_poly.pdbx_strand_id
1 'polypeptide(L)'
;FMIISPDEGSMNRAIYLANILGVDMGMYYKRLDYSKRINGRHPIAAYEFLGPNLKGKDMILIDDMISSGDTVLKISSLLKERGAGRIYICSTFGLFTNGLEKFDEAHKAGVFDKLLTTNLIYQSPELLAKDYYISCDMSKYIALIIDTLNHDQSVSYLLNPVDRINRCVSNYMAQYDEK
;
A
#
# COMPACT_ATOMS: atom_id res chain seq x y z
N PHE A 1 11.76 -1.33 -8.82
CA PHE A 1 10.81 -1.65 -7.75
C PHE A 1 9.69 -2.55 -8.26
N MET A 2 8.87 -3.08 -7.35
CA MET A 2 7.76 -3.97 -7.67
C MET A 2 6.54 -3.60 -6.83
N ILE A 3 5.35 -3.73 -7.42
CA ILE A 3 4.09 -3.58 -6.70
C ILE A 3 3.70 -4.90 -6.06
N ILE A 4 3.28 -4.88 -4.80
CA ILE A 4 2.89 -6.09 -4.05
C ILE A 4 1.45 -5.97 -3.59
N SER A 5 0.65 -7.00 -3.90
CA SER A 5 -0.66 -7.21 -3.29
C SER A 5 -0.51 -8.11 -2.06
N PRO A 6 -0.99 -7.71 -0.87
CA PRO A 6 -0.90 -8.53 0.35
C PRO A 6 -1.82 -9.76 0.32
N ASP A 7 -2.88 -9.72 -0.50
CA ASP A 7 -3.82 -10.83 -0.70
C ASP A 7 -4.63 -10.62 -2.00
N GLU A 8 -5.60 -11.52 -2.24
CA GLU A 8 -6.44 -11.50 -3.45
C GLU A 8 -7.35 -10.25 -3.51
N GLY A 9 -7.75 -9.70 -2.35
CA GLY A 9 -8.64 -8.53 -2.27
C GLY A 9 -8.03 -7.26 -2.86
N SER A 10 -6.72 -7.08 -2.74
CA SER A 10 -6.00 -5.91 -3.25
C SER A 10 -5.38 -6.12 -4.64
N MET A 11 -5.55 -7.32 -5.24
CA MET A 11 -4.91 -7.70 -6.51
C MET A 11 -5.24 -6.76 -7.66
N ASN A 12 -6.51 -6.44 -7.89
CA ASN A 12 -6.92 -5.58 -9.00
C ASN A 12 -6.29 -4.18 -8.92
N ARG A 13 -6.17 -3.64 -7.71
CA ARG A 13 -5.54 -2.34 -7.44
C ARG A 13 -4.04 -2.39 -7.74
N ALA A 14 -3.38 -3.46 -7.31
CA ALA A 14 -1.96 -3.68 -7.57
C ALA A 14 -1.68 -3.85 -9.07
N ILE A 15 -2.48 -4.64 -9.79
CA ILE A 15 -2.39 -4.80 -11.25
C ILE A 15 -2.54 -3.44 -11.96
N TYR A 16 -3.57 -2.68 -11.59
CA TYR A 16 -3.84 -1.37 -12.19
C TYR A 16 -2.64 -0.43 -12.05
N LEU A 17 -2.08 -0.31 -10.84
CA LEU A 17 -0.93 0.57 -10.60
C LEU A 17 0.34 0.06 -11.28
N ALA A 18 0.60 -1.25 -11.23
CA ALA A 18 1.76 -1.86 -11.90
C ALA A 18 1.73 -1.61 -13.42
N ASN A 19 0.56 -1.74 -14.04
CA ASN A 19 0.39 -1.45 -15.47
C ASN A 19 0.65 0.02 -15.82
N ILE A 20 0.13 0.97 -15.02
CA ILE A 20 0.37 2.40 -15.26
C ILE A 20 1.85 2.74 -15.11
N LEU A 21 2.52 2.15 -14.13
CA LEU A 21 3.93 2.44 -13.85
C LEU A 21 4.90 1.60 -14.70
N GLY A 22 4.40 0.62 -15.47
CA GLY A 22 5.22 -0.26 -16.29
C GLY A 22 6.19 -1.13 -15.49
N VAL A 23 5.77 -1.60 -14.31
CA VAL A 23 6.62 -2.38 -13.39
C VAL A 23 6.05 -3.75 -13.08
N ASP A 24 6.92 -4.64 -12.57
CA ASP A 24 6.51 -5.96 -12.12
C ASP A 24 5.51 -5.90 -10.96
N MET A 25 4.66 -6.92 -10.87
CA MET A 25 3.76 -7.15 -9.75
C MET A 25 3.99 -8.53 -9.14
N GLY A 26 3.83 -8.61 -7.84
CA GLY A 26 3.75 -9.86 -7.08
C GLY A 26 2.56 -9.85 -6.12
N MET A 27 2.15 -11.02 -5.66
CA MET A 27 1.09 -11.13 -4.67
C MET A 27 1.37 -12.25 -3.66
N TYR A 28 0.77 -12.13 -2.49
CA TYR A 28 0.69 -13.21 -1.52
C TYR A 28 -0.68 -13.87 -1.55
N TYR A 29 -0.66 -15.19 -1.51
CA TYR A 29 -1.85 -16.03 -1.42
C TYR A 29 -1.90 -16.70 -0.05
N LYS A 30 -3.08 -16.64 0.60
CA LYS A 30 -3.32 -17.31 1.89
C LYS A 30 -3.83 -18.73 1.66
N ARG A 31 -2.96 -19.71 1.75
CA ARG A 31 -3.39 -21.11 1.72
C ARG A 31 -4.00 -21.49 3.07
N LEU A 32 -5.27 -21.90 3.05
CA LEU A 32 -5.99 -22.35 4.24
C LEU A 32 -5.79 -23.84 4.50
N ASP A 33 -5.73 -24.23 5.77
CA ASP A 33 -5.75 -25.64 6.18
C ASP A 33 -7.20 -26.11 6.32
N TYR A 34 -7.72 -26.73 5.26
CA TYR A 34 -9.08 -27.26 5.24
C TYR A 34 -9.29 -28.51 6.12
N SER A 35 -8.21 -29.14 6.61
CA SER A 35 -8.29 -30.29 7.52
C SER A 35 -8.66 -29.90 8.95
N LYS A 36 -8.55 -28.62 9.30
CA LYS A 36 -8.80 -28.10 10.64
C LYS A 36 -9.82 -26.95 10.63
N ARG A 37 -10.61 -26.88 11.72
CA ARG A 37 -11.46 -25.72 12.00
C ARG A 37 -11.18 -25.20 13.41
N ILE A 38 -10.88 -23.92 13.51
CA ILE A 38 -10.68 -23.19 14.76
C ILE A 38 -11.69 -22.06 14.79
N ASN A 39 -12.58 -22.04 15.79
CA ASN A 39 -13.66 -21.04 15.91
C ASN A 39 -14.50 -20.89 14.61
N GLY A 40 -14.81 -22.00 13.93
CA GLY A 40 -15.62 -22.01 12.72
C GLY A 40 -14.89 -21.60 11.44
N ARG A 41 -13.61 -21.24 11.51
CA ARG A 41 -12.77 -20.82 10.36
C ARG A 41 -11.63 -21.79 10.11
N HIS A 42 -11.21 -21.92 8.87
CA HIS A 42 -10.00 -22.66 8.53
C HIS A 42 -8.77 -21.78 8.83
N PRO A 43 -7.78 -22.28 9.58
CA PRO A 43 -6.57 -21.53 9.87
C PRO A 43 -5.73 -21.35 8.60
N ILE A 44 -4.93 -20.29 8.55
CA ILE A 44 -3.96 -20.06 7.48
C ILE A 44 -2.82 -21.06 7.66
N ALA A 45 -2.64 -21.94 6.68
CA ALA A 45 -1.56 -22.92 6.66
C ALA A 45 -0.22 -22.31 6.22
N ALA A 46 -0.26 -21.44 5.20
CA ALA A 46 0.92 -20.77 4.67
C ALA A 46 0.55 -19.48 3.90
N TYR A 47 1.53 -18.59 3.78
CA TYR A 47 1.53 -17.51 2.82
C TYR A 47 2.45 -17.89 1.67
N GLU A 48 1.93 -17.98 0.46
CA GLU A 48 2.69 -18.31 -0.73
C GLU A 48 2.83 -17.08 -1.63
N PHE A 49 4.06 -16.81 -2.09
CA PHE A 49 4.33 -15.69 -2.98
C PHE A 49 4.19 -16.13 -4.43
N LEU A 50 3.43 -15.38 -5.20
CA LEU A 50 3.27 -15.51 -6.64
C LEU A 50 3.81 -14.26 -7.33
N GLY A 51 4.86 -14.38 -8.11
CA GLY A 51 5.48 -13.25 -8.79
C GLY A 51 6.92 -13.56 -9.22
N PRO A 52 7.56 -12.59 -9.93
CA PRO A 52 8.95 -12.72 -10.34
C PRO A 52 9.91 -12.62 -9.15
N ASN A 53 11.21 -12.81 -9.41
CA ASN A 53 12.25 -12.67 -8.39
C ASN A 53 12.26 -11.24 -7.81
N LEU A 54 12.16 -11.13 -6.49
CA LEU A 54 12.07 -9.86 -5.76
C LEU A 54 13.38 -9.47 -5.06
N LYS A 55 14.40 -10.34 -5.07
CA LYS A 55 15.65 -10.11 -4.34
C LYS A 55 16.33 -8.81 -4.77
N GLY A 56 16.61 -7.94 -3.80
CA GLY A 56 17.25 -6.63 -3.99
C GLY A 56 16.34 -5.55 -4.57
N LYS A 57 15.10 -5.86 -4.95
CA LYS A 57 14.15 -4.85 -5.44
C LYS A 57 13.44 -4.16 -4.27
N ASP A 58 13.10 -2.89 -4.44
CA ASP A 58 12.22 -2.16 -3.53
C ASP A 58 10.76 -2.57 -3.76
N MET A 59 9.96 -2.59 -2.70
CA MET A 59 8.57 -3.04 -2.74
C MET A 59 7.62 -1.90 -2.38
N ILE A 60 6.53 -1.77 -3.13
CA ILE A 60 5.38 -0.94 -2.78
C ILE A 60 4.21 -1.89 -2.52
N LEU A 61 3.90 -2.10 -1.26
CA LEU A 61 2.79 -2.93 -0.80
C LEU A 61 1.53 -2.07 -0.77
N ILE A 62 0.47 -2.50 -1.48
CA ILE A 62 -0.75 -1.71 -1.65
C ILE A 62 -1.93 -2.46 -1.05
N ASP A 63 -2.63 -1.79 -0.14
CA ASP A 63 -3.86 -2.28 0.45
C ASP A 63 -4.97 -1.19 0.41
N ASP A 64 -6.20 -1.53 0.72
CA ASP A 64 -7.28 -0.54 0.88
C ASP A 64 -7.34 0.00 2.30
N MET A 65 -7.17 -0.85 3.28
CA MET A 65 -7.34 -0.49 4.68
C MET A 65 -6.37 -1.24 5.58
N ILE A 66 -5.69 -0.50 6.42
CA ILE A 66 -4.92 -1.04 7.54
C ILE A 66 -5.80 -0.99 8.79
N SER A 67 -6.30 -2.14 9.24
CA SER A 67 -7.02 -2.26 10.52
C SER A 67 -6.02 -2.46 11.68
N SER A 68 -5.72 -3.70 12.06
CA SER A 68 -4.71 -4.01 13.09
C SER A 68 -3.27 -3.93 12.60
N GLY A 69 -3.06 -3.96 11.29
CA GLY A 69 -1.74 -4.02 10.65
C GLY A 69 -1.14 -5.42 10.51
N ASP A 70 -1.76 -6.45 11.10
CA ASP A 70 -1.17 -7.80 11.13
C ASP A 70 -0.84 -8.34 9.74
N THR A 71 -1.72 -8.13 8.75
CA THR A 71 -1.49 -8.61 7.38
C THR A 71 -0.30 -7.89 6.73
N VAL A 72 -0.29 -6.57 6.72
CA VAL A 72 0.76 -5.78 6.03
C VAL A 72 2.12 -5.97 6.68
N LEU A 73 2.19 -6.06 8.01
CA LEU A 73 3.44 -6.30 8.73
C LEU A 73 3.94 -7.73 8.51
N LYS A 74 3.04 -8.73 8.52
CA LYS A 74 3.42 -10.12 8.21
C LYS A 74 3.96 -10.27 6.80
N ILE A 75 3.28 -9.69 5.80
CA ILE A 75 3.73 -9.73 4.41
C ILE A 75 5.06 -9.00 4.24
N SER A 76 5.24 -7.84 4.87
CA SER A 76 6.52 -7.10 4.84
C SER A 76 7.67 -7.95 5.41
N SER A 77 7.44 -8.65 6.52
CA SER A 77 8.45 -9.58 7.08
C SER A 77 8.81 -10.69 6.09
N LEU A 78 7.82 -11.32 5.46
CA LEU A 78 8.05 -12.38 4.47
C LEU A 78 8.78 -11.86 3.21
N LEU A 79 8.54 -10.62 2.80
CA LEU A 79 9.27 -9.96 1.72
C LEU A 79 10.75 -9.75 2.11
N LYS A 80 11.02 -9.29 3.33
CA LYS A 80 12.40 -9.13 3.84
C LYS A 80 13.13 -10.48 3.93
N GLU A 81 12.47 -11.53 4.40
CA GLU A 81 13.03 -12.89 4.43
C GLU A 81 13.45 -13.39 3.03
N ARG A 82 12.76 -12.93 1.98
CA ARG A 82 13.08 -13.23 0.57
C ARG A 82 14.12 -12.28 -0.04
N GLY A 83 14.65 -11.35 0.75
CA GLY A 83 15.70 -10.42 0.33
C GLY A 83 15.20 -9.18 -0.40
N ALA A 84 13.96 -8.75 -0.16
CA ALA A 84 13.49 -7.45 -0.63
C ALA A 84 14.36 -6.31 -0.10
N GLY A 85 14.50 -5.24 -0.90
CA GLY A 85 15.12 -3.99 -0.53
C GLY A 85 14.25 -3.18 0.44
N ARG A 86 13.98 -1.92 0.10
CA ARG A 86 13.09 -1.06 0.89
C ARG A 86 11.63 -1.47 0.69
N ILE A 87 10.82 -1.33 1.75
CA ILE A 87 9.39 -1.65 1.71
C ILE A 87 8.59 -0.41 2.10
N TYR A 88 7.72 0.01 1.19
CA TYR A 88 6.78 1.10 1.35
C TYR A 88 5.37 0.51 1.44
N ILE A 89 4.68 0.73 2.55
CA ILE A 89 3.30 0.28 2.76
C ILE A 89 2.38 1.44 2.41
N CYS A 90 1.46 1.24 1.47
CA CYS A 90 0.52 2.26 1.02
C CYS A 90 -0.91 1.76 1.20
N SER A 91 -1.76 2.54 1.85
CA SER A 91 -3.16 2.22 2.04
C SER A 91 -4.04 3.47 1.93
N THR A 92 -5.30 3.29 1.51
CA THR A 92 -6.25 4.40 1.51
C THR A 92 -6.60 4.79 2.95
N PHE A 93 -6.93 3.81 3.80
CA PHE A 93 -7.36 4.08 5.16
C PHE A 93 -6.42 3.42 6.18
N GLY A 94 -5.93 4.21 7.14
CA GLY A 94 -5.13 3.72 8.27
C GLY A 94 -5.91 3.84 9.58
N LEU A 95 -6.60 2.75 9.99
CA LEU A 95 -7.41 2.75 11.21
C LEU A 95 -6.57 2.52 12.48
N PHE A 96 -5.51 1.70 12.38
CA PHE A 96 -4.61 1.36 13.50
C PHE A 96 -5.33 0.95 14.79
N THR A 97 -6.31 0.04 14.64
CA THR A 97 -7.27 -0.33 15.71
C THR A 97 -6.61 -0.90 16.96
N ASN A 98 -5.39 -1.40 16.87
CA ASN A 98 -4.62 -1.98 17.97
C ASN A 98 -3.42 -1.10 18.39
N GLY A 99 -3.48 0.21 18.08
CA GLY A 99 -2.38 1.14 18.38
C GLY A 99 -1.22 1.06 17.37
N LEU A 100 -0.13 1.75 17.68
CA LEU A 100 1.02 1.92 16.79
C LEU A 100 2.24 1.10 17.23
N GLU A 101 2.22 0.47 18.39
CA GLU A 101 3.37 -0.21 19.00
C GLU A 101 3.97 -1.28 18.07
N LYS A 102 3.10 -2.08 17.41
CA LYS A 102 3.57 -3.11 16.46
C LYS A 102 4.28 -2.49 15.25
N PHE A 103 3.84 -1.32 14.79
CA PHE A 103 4.46 -0.59 13.69
C PHE A 103 5.80 0.00 14.11
N ASP A 104 5.87 0.54 15.32
CA ASP A 104 7.12 1.08 15.90
C ASP A 104 8.18 -0.03 16.01
N GLU A 105 7.80 -1.19 16.53
CA GLU A 105 8.67 -2.37 16.64
C GLU A 105 9.12 -2.88 15.27
N ALA A 106 8.18 -3.02 14.33
CA ALA A 106 8.47 -3.51 12.99
C ALA A 106 9.38 -2.55 12.21
N HIS A 107 9.15 -1.22 12.31
CA HIS A 107 10.03 -0.23 11.70
C HIS A 107 11.44 -0.28 12.30
N LYS A 108 11.55 -0.34 13.62
CA LYS A 108 12.82 -0.48 14.34
C LYS A 108 13.60 -1.74 13.95
N ALA A 109 12.87 -2.82 13.66
CA ALA A 109 13.43 -4.08 13.16
C ALA A 109 13.76 -4.04 11.65
N GLY A 110 13.51 -2.94 10.94
CA GLY A 110 13.76 -2.80 9.51
C GLY A 110 12.81 -3.61 8.62
N VAL A 111 11.61 -3.94 9.11
CA VAL A 111 10.60 -4.70 8.38
C VAL A 111 9.99 -3.88 7.26
N PHE A 112 9.83 -2.57 7.46
CA PHE A 112 9.40 -1.62 6.44
C PHE A 112 10.10 -0.27 6.62
N ASP A 113 10.10 0.56 5.57
CA ASP A 113 10.81 1.84 5.57
C ASP A 113 9.84 3.02 5.76
N LYS A 114 8.71 3.01 5.05
CA LYS A 114 7.68 4.07 5.17
C LYS A 114 6.28 3.47 5.10
N LEU A 115 5.36 4.17 5.76
CA LEU A 115 3.94 3.86 5.80
C LEU A 115 3.17 5.10 5.33
N LEU A 116 2.38 4.95 4.28
CA LEU A 116 1.64 6.03 3.65
C LEU A 116 0.14 5.74 3.75
N THR A 117 -0.64 6.68 4.29
CA THR A 117 -2.10 6.61 4.19
C THR A 117 -2.68 7.99 3.85
N THR A 118 -3.91 8.02 3.36
CA THR A 118 -4.58 9.29 3.09
C THR A 118 -5.14 9.90 4.38
N ASN A 119 -5.41 11.20 4.34
CA ASN A 119 -6.09 11.93 5.42
C ASN A 119 -7.63 11.88 5.29
N LEU A 120 -8.18 10.85 4.63
CA LEU A 120 -9.63 10.68 4.49
C LEU A 120 -10.33 10.20 5.76
N ILE A 121 -9.56 9.78 6.76
CA ILE A 121 -10.02 9.47 8.11
C ILE A 121 -9.14 10.19 9.12
N TYR A 122 -9.58 10.22 10.38
CA TYR A 122 -8.82 10.84 11.46
C TYR A 122 -7.42 10.23 11.59
N GLN A 123 -6.43 11.10 11.71
CA GLN A 123 -5.03 10.76 11.96
C GLN A 123 -4.64 11.35 13.32
N SER A 124 -4.21 10.49 14.26
CA SER A 124 -3.81 10.96 15.58
C SER A 124 -2.53 11.81 15.52
N PRO A 125 -2.34 12.78 16.44
CA PRO A 125 -1.08 13.51 16.54
C PRO A 125 0.13 12.59 16.75
N GLU A 126 -0.05 11.49 17.45
CA GLU A 126 0.99 10.47 17.65
C GLU A 126 1.40 9.84 16.32
N LEU A 127 0.44 9.44 15.46
CA LEU A 127 0.72 8.88 14.13
C LEU A 127 1.46 9.88 13.25
N LEU A 128 0.99 11.15 13.24
CA LEU A 128 1.59 12.21 12.43
C LEU A 128 3.00 12.57 12.85
N ALA A 129 3.38 12.27 14.09
CA ALA A 129 4.73 12.51 14.63
C ALA A 129 5.72 11.37 14.32
N LYS A 130 5.27 10.23 13.76
CA LYS A 130 6.16 9.11 13.43
C LYS A 130 7.01 9.44 12.21
N ASP A 131 8.31 9.21 12.30
CA ASP A 131 9.28 9.47 11.24
C ASP A 131 9.10 8.56 10.01
N TYR A 132 8.51 7.38 10.21
CA TYR A 132 8.18 6.44 9.14
C TYR A 132 6.83 6.73 8.46
N TYR A 133 6.01 7.64 9.00
CA TYR A 133 4.66 7.89 8.51
C TYR A 133 4.60 9.09 7.55
N ILE A 134 3.83 8.92 6.48
CA ILE A 134 3.56 9.96 5.49
C ILE A 134 2.05 10.08 5.30
N SER A 135 1.48 11.24 5.66
CA SER A 135 0.10 11.57 5.37
C SER A 135 -0.05 12.08 3.94
N CYS A 136 -0.85 11.39 3.14
CA CYS A 136 -1.18 11.79 1.77
C CYS A 136 -2.42 12.69 1.81
N ASP A 137 -2.24 13.98 1.58
CA ASP A 137 -3.32 14.97 1.64
C ASP A 137 -4.25 14.88 0.42
N MET A 138 -5.50 14.49 0.66
CA MET A 138 -6.56 14.37 -0.34
C MET A 138 -7.52 15.59 -0.36
N SER A 139 -7.30 16.58 0.49
CA SER A 139 -8.25 17.72 0.68
C SER A 139 -8.56 18.46 -0.62
N LYS A 140 -7.52 18.77 -1.40
CA LYS A 140 -7.69 19.43 -2.70
C LYS A 140 -8.50 18.57 -3.69
N TYR A 141 -8.25 17.25 -3.70
CA TYR A 141 -8.95 16.33 -4.59
C TYR A 141 -10.42 16.21 -4.22
N ILE A 142 -10.73 16.11 -2.93
CA ILE A 142 -12.11 16.08 -2.43
C ILE A 142 -12.83 17.40 -2.72
N ALA A 143 -12.17 18.54 -2.52
CA ALA A 143 -12.73 19.84 -2.86
C ALA A 143 -13.10 19.95 -4.35
N LEU A 144 -12.26 19.43 -5.26
CA LEU A 144 -12.55 19.38 -6.69
C LEU A 144 -13.75 18.48 -7.02
N ILE A 145 -13.89 17.34 -6.35
CA ILE A 145 -15.06 16.46 -6.52
C ILE A 145 -16.33 17.20 -6.09
N ILE A 146 -16.31 17.83 -4.91
CA ILE A 146 -17.45 18.57 -4.37
C ILE A 146 -17.85 19.70 -5.31
N ASP A 147 -16.89 20.51 -5.77
CA ASP A 147 -17.11 21.61 -6.71
C ASP A 147 -17.74 21.13 -8.03
N THR A 148 -17.18 20.08 -8.62
CA THR A 148 -17.66 19.48 -9.87
C THR A 148 -19.11 18.98 -9.74
N LEU A 149 -19.42 18.28 -8.65
CA LEU A 149 -20.78 17.78 -8.38
C LEU A 149 -21.76 18.91 -8.11
N ASN A 150 -21.33 19.98 -7.40
CA ASN A 150 -22.17 21.14 -7.11
C ASN A 150 -22.55 21.94 -8.36
N HIS A 151 -21.76 21.83 -9.43
CA HIS A 151 -22.02 22.47 -10.73
C HIS A 151 -22.62 21.50 -11.77
N ASP A 152 -23.13 20.33 -11.36
CA ASP A 152 -23.72 19.32 -12.24
C ASP A 152 -22.79 18.87 -13.39
N GLN A 153 -21.47 18.92 -13.16
CA GLN A 153 -20.46 18.52 -14.16
C GLN A 153 -20.02 17.07 -13.99
N SER A 154 -19.49 16.49 -15.07
CA SER A 154 -18.96 15.13 -15.03
C SER A 154 -17.66 15.04 -14.23
N VAL A 155 -17.59 14.10 -13.29
CA VAL A 155 -16.38 13.79 -12.51
C VAL A 155 -15.41 12.85 -13.24
N SER A 156 -15.71 12.41 -14.47
CA SER A 156 -14.92 11.39 -15.19
C SER A 156 -13.44 11.74 -15.29
N TYR A 157 -13.10 13.03 -15.52
CA TYR A 157 -11.71 13.46 -15.61
C TYR A 157 -10.96 13.43 -14.26
N LEU A 158 -11.67 13.51 -13.14
CA LEU A 158 -11.10 13.37 -11.80
C LEU A 158 -10.86 11.90 -11.46
N LEU A 159 -11.72 10.99 -11.95
CA LEU A 159 -11.64 9.56 -11.65
C LEU A 159 -10.54 8.85 -12.43
N ASN A 160 -10.06 9.42 -13.54
CA ASN A 160 -8.92 8.87 -14.28
C ASN A 160 -7.60 9.51 -13.83
N PRO A 161 -6.76 8.85 -13.01
CA PRO A 161 -5.52 9.41 -12.51
C PRO A 161 -4.31 9.22 -13.45
N VAL A 162 -4.45 8.50 -14.58
CA VAL A 162 -3.32 8.07 -15.43
C VAL A 162 -2.46 9.25 -15.87
N ASP A 163 -3.05 10.29 -16.42
CA ASP A 163 -2.30 11.49 -16.89
C ASP A 163 -1.57 12.21 -15.75
N ARG A 164 -2.19 12.23 -14.55
CA ARG A 164 -1.56 12.83 -13.36
C ARG A 164 -0.39 12.00 -12.87
N ILE A 165 -0.54 10.67 -12.84
CA ILE A 165 0.54 9.75 -12.46
C ILE A 165 1.69 9.89 -13.45
N ASN A 166 1.42 9.81 -14.76
CA ASN A 166 2.44 9.94 -15.80
C ASN A 166 3.18 11.29 -15.72
N ARG A 167 2.47 12.39 -15.46
CA ARG A 167 3.07 13.70 -15.25
C ARG A 167 3.98 13.73 -14.02
N CYS A 168 3.55 13.15 -12.90
CA CYS A 168 4.38 13.06 -11.70
C CYS A 168 5.65 12.24 -11.95
N VAL A 169 5.53 11.09 -12.62
CA VAL A 169 6.68 10.25 -12.98
C VAL A 169 7.64 10.98 -13.93
N SER A 170 7.12 11.62 -14.99
CA SER A 170 7.94 12.38 -15.93
C SER A 170 8.68 13.54 -15.26
N ASN A 171 8.01 14.29 -14.40
CA ASN A 171 8.63 15.39 -13.65
C ASN A 171 9.74 14.88 -12.70
N TYR A 172 9.53 13.72 -12.09
CA TYR A 172 10.53 13.09 -11.25
C TYR A 172 11.74 12.65 -12.05
N MET A 173 11.54 11.97 -13.19
CA MET A 173 12.63 11.50 -14.05
C MET A 173 13.46 12.67 -14.59
N ALA A 174 12.82 13.75 -15.06
CA ALA A 174 13.52 14.93 -15.56
C ALA A 174 14.49 15.57 -14.54
N GLN A 175 14.19 15.48 -13.24
CA GLN A 175 15.09 15.99 -12.19
C GLN A 175 16.38 15.16 -12.03
N TYR A 176 16.39 13.92 -12.52
CA TYR A 176 17.55 13.01 -12.43
C TYR A 176 18.37 12.95 -13.71
N ASP A 177 17.77 13.26 -14.87
CA ASP A 177 18.48 13.31 -16.16
C ASP A 177 19.35 14.59 -16.31
N GLU A 178 19.15 15.58 -15.43
CA GLU A 178 19.96 16.81 -15.36
C GLU A 178 21.20 16.71 -14.44
N LYS A 179 21.47 15.54 -13.86
CA LYS A 179 22.63 15.27 -13.00
C LYS A 179 23.57 14.23 -13.60
#